data_1cefce4f0bce5cdafd03fb8d2bd64113
#
_entry.id   1cefce4f0bce5cdafd03fb8d2bd64113
#
_cell.length_a   1.000
_cell.length_b   1.000
_cell.length_c   1.000
_cell.angle_alpha   90.00
_cell.angle_beta   90.00
_cell.angle_gamma   90.00
#
_symmetry.space_group_name_H-M   'P 1'
#
loop_
_entity.id
_entity.type
_entity.pdbx_description
1 polymer ?
#
loop_
_entity_poly.entity_id
_entity_poly.type
_entity_poly.pdbx_seq_one_letter_code
_entity_poly.pdbx_strand_id
1 'polypeptide(L)'
;MKPPSFDQFVTFIYVRDLRVSTAFYESLLGLPLALDQGSCRIYRVAGDAFLGICQRRDAVHPLPSNALILTLVTHDVDGWHRYLAERGALVEKPPQYNPVYNIYHCFLRDPDGYLVEIQRFLDPAWPVGAAGQ
;
A
#
# COMPACT_ATOMS: atom_id res chain seq x y z
N MET A 1 30.60 -14.25 -10.85
CA MET A 1 30.41 -13.56 -9.56
C MET A 1 28.94 -13.22 -9.41
N LYS A 2 28.37 -13.52 -8.26
CA LYS A 2 27.00 -13.10 -7.93
C LYS A 2 26.99 -11.65 -7.45
N PRO A 3 25.98 -10.86 -7.80
CA PRO A 3 25.84 -9.53 -7.18
C PRO A 3 25.60 -9.66 -5.67
N PRO A 4 25.92 -8.63 -4.89
CA PRO A 4 25.52 -8.60 -3.48
C PRO A 4 24.00 -8.64 -3.34
N SER A 5 23.52 -8.98 -2.15
CA SER A 5 22.09 -9.01 -1.85
C SER A 5 21.58 -7.63 -1.43
N PHE A 6 20.28 -7.43 -1.55
CA PHE A 6 19.60 -6.29 -0.93
C PHE A 6 18.99 -6.72 0.40
N ASP A 7 18.88 -5.80 1.34
CA ASP A 7 18.36 -6.09 2.68
C ASP A 7 16.92 -5.64 2.86
N GLN A 8 16.53 -4.55 2.19
CA GLN A 8 15.21 -3.93 2.39
C GLN A 8 14.72 -3.30 1.10
N PHE A 9 13.42 -3.06 1.04
CA PHE A 9 12.81 -2.36 -0.08
C PHE A 9 11.96 -1.20 0.44
N VAL A 10 12.18 -0.01 -0.09
CA VAL A 10 11.41 1.20 0.25
C VAL A 10 10.86 1.79 -1.03
N THR A 11 9.56 2.03 -1.07
CA THR A 11 8.91 2.79 -2.14
C THR A 11 8.61 4.18 -1.59
N PHE A 12 9.10 5.22 -2.27
CA PHE A 12 8.75 6.60 -1.94
C PHE A 12 7.72 7.12 -2.91
N ILE A 13 6.69 7.78 -2.38
CA ILE A 13 5.71 8.51 -3.17
C ILE A 13 5.69 9.97 -2.73
N TYR A 14 5.37 10.86 -3.68
CA TYR A 14 5.21 12.27 -3.37
C TYR A 14 3.74 12.59 -3.13
N VAL A 15 3.49 13.31 -2.06
CA VAL A 15 2.13 13.70 -1.65
C VAL A 15 2.07 15.22 -1.52
N ARG A 16 0.89 15.80 -1.72
CA ARG A 16 0.73 17.26 -1.65
C ARG A 16 0.66 17.78 -0.23
N ASP A 17 0.00 17.03 0.66
CA ASP A 17 -0.17 17.40 2.06
C ASP A 17 0.14 16.20 2.95
N LEU A 18 1.29 16.25 3.60
CA LEU A 18 1.77 15.15 4.45
C LEU A 18 0.79 14.82 5.58
N ARG A 19 0.12 15.83 6.14
CA ARG A 19 -0.85 15.65 7.21
C ARG A 19 -2.04 14.79 6.75
N VAL A 20 -2.56 15.05 5.56
CA VAL A 20 -3.68 14.29 4.99
C VAL A 20 -3.27 12.85 4.69
N SER A 21 -2.09 12.68 4.08
CA SER A 21 -1.56 11.34 3.77
C SER A 21 -1.21 10.56 5.04
N THR A 22 -0.71 11.23 6.08
CA THR A 22 -0.46 10.61 7.39
C THR A 22 -1.75 10.03 7.97
N ALA A 23 -2.86 10.78 7.88
CA ALA A 23 -4.14 10.27 8.35
C ALA A 23 -4.57 9.00 7.60
N PHE A 24 -4.27 8.91 6.32
CA PHE A 24 -4.58 7.72 5.51
C PHE A 24 -3.67 6.53 5.88
N TYR A 25 -2.35 6.71 5.80
CA TYR A 25 -1.42 5.58 5.96
C TYR A 25 -1.19 5.18 7.41
N GLU A 26 -1.06 6.16 8.30
CA GLU A 26 -0.79 5.87 9.72
C GLU A 26 -2.06 5.58 10.49
N SER A 27 -3.09 6.42 10.37
CA SER A 27 -4.31 6.29 11.18
C SER A 27 -5.30 5.30 10.59
N LEU A 28 -5.63 5.41 9.31
CA LEU A 28 -6.62 4.53 8.68
C LEU A 28 -6.04 3.14 8.42
N LEU A 29 -4.91 3.04 7.72
CA LEU A 29 -4.29 1.74 7.41
C LEU A 29 -3.51 1.16 8.59
N GLY A 30 -3.18 1.98 9.59
CA GLY A 30 -2.50 1.50 10.79
C GLY A 30 -1.03 1.11 10.58
N LEU A 31 -0.37 1.66 9.56
CA LEU A 31 1.02 1.33 9.31
C LEU A 31 1.91 1.93 10.40
N PRO A 32 2.80 1.12 11.02
CA PRO A 32 3.70 1.64 12.05
C PRO A 32 4.73 2.60 11.43
N LEU A 33 4.91 3.75 12.08
CA LEU A 33 5.94 4.71 11.68
C LEU A 33 7.31 4.13 12.01
N ALA A 34 8.18 4.03 11.00
CA ALA A 34 9.55 3.59 11.18
C ALA A 34 10.50 4.76 11.39
N LEU A 35 10.30 5.86 10.65
CA LEU A 35 11.17 7.02 10.74
C LEU A 35 10.44 8.28 10.30
N ASP A 36 10.53 9.32 11.11
CA ASP A 36 10.03 10.67 10.80
C ASP A 36 11.21 11.55 10.39
N GLN A 37 11.23 12.00 9.15
CA GLN A 37 12.29 12.85 8.61
C GLN A 37 11.81 14.30 8.40
N GLY A 38 10.69 14.69 9.01
CA GLY A 38 10.11 16.01 8.84
C GLY A 38 9.20 16.08 7.63
N SER A 39 9.76 16.36 6.46
CA SER A 39 8.98 16.40 5.21
C SER A 39 8.68 15.02 4.62
N CYS A 40 9.28 13.97 5.16
CA CYS A 40 9.05 12.58 4.78
C CYS A 40 8.75 11.75 6.03
N ARG A 41 7.84 10.78 5.88
CA ARG A 41 7.55 9.78 6.92
C ARG A 41 7.63 8.41 6.27
N ILE A 42 8.35 7.50 6.90
CA ILE A 42 8.55 6.15 6.37
C ILE A 42 7.85 5.15 7.28
N TYR A 43 7.01 4.34 6.68
CA TYR A 43 6.21 3.33 7.38
C TYR A 43 6.67 1.92 7.03
N ARG A 44 6.65 1.04 8.02
CA ARG A 44 6.83 -0.39 7.76
C ARG A 44 5.50 -0.97 7.29
N VAL A 45 5.50 -1.58 6.11
CA VAL A 45 4.31 -2.27 5.60
C VAL A 45 4.29 -3.71 6.09
N ALA A 46 5.38 -4.41 5.92
CA ALA A 46 5.56 -5.79 6.37
C ALA A 46 7.05 -6.14 6.32
N GLY A 47 7.56 -6.92 7.29
CA GLY A 47 8.93 -7.40 7.26
C GLY A 47 9.96 -6.31 6.91
N ASP A 48 10.62 -6.46 5.77
CA ASP A 48 11.61 -5.51 5.26
C ASP A 48 11.08 -4.65 4.10
N ALA A 49 9.77 -4.50 4.00
CA ALA A 49 9.12 -3.66 3.01
C ALA A 49 8.56 -2.39 3.66
N PHE A 50 8.87 -1.24 3.06
CA PHE A 50 8.54 0.08 3.61
C PHE A 50 7.89 0.95 2.54
N LEU A 51 7.08 1.90 3.00
CA LEU A 51 6.50 2.95 2.18
C LEU A 51 6.87 4.31 2.78
N GLY A 52 7.55 5.14 1.98
CA GLY A 52 7.88 6.51 2.36
C GLY A 52 6.94 7.49 1.67
N ILE A 53 6.39 8.43 2.44
CA ILE A 53 5.59 9.53 1.89
C ILE A 53 6.35 10.83 2.12
N CYS A 54 6.58 11.59 1.05
CA CYS A 54 7.35 12.83 1.07
C CYS A 54 6.51 13.96 0.51
N GLN A 55 6.42 15.07 1.24
CA GLN A 55 5.62 16.20 0.80
C GLN A 55 6.33 16.98 -0.29
N ARG A 56 5.63 17.16 -1.41
CA ARG A 56 6.04 18.03 -2.51
C ARG A 56 4.82 18.72 -3.07
N ARG A 57 4.72 20.02 -2.85
CA ARG A 57 3.58 20.81 -3.31
C ARG A 57 3.57 21.01 -4.82
N ASP A 58 4.74 20.89 -5.45
CA ASP A 58 4.91 20.98 -6.90
C ASP A 58 4.79 19.63 -7.60
N ALA A 59 4.45 18.56 -6.88
CA ALA A 59 4.28 17.24 -7.46
C ALA A 59 3.15 17.24 -8.49
N VAL A 60 3.36 16.53 -9.60
CA VAL A 60 2.36 16.41 -10.65
C VAL A 60 1.24 15.49 -10.18
N HIS A 61 0.03 16.03 -10.13
CA HIS A 61 -1.18 15.30 -9.72
C HIS A 61 -2.34 15.58 -10.65
N PRO A 62 -3.18 14.59 -10.89
CA PRO A 62 -2.97 13.19 -10.48
C PRO A 62 -1.89 12.53 -11.34
N LEU A 63 -1.24 11.53 -10.79
CA LEU A 63 -0.37 10.67 -11.59
C LEU A 63 -1.20 9.92 -12.63
N PRO A 64 -0.59 9.48 -13.76
CA PRO A 64 -1.29 8.57 -14.67
C PRO A 64 -1.82 7.38 -13.89
N SER A 65 -3.12 7.07 -14.09
CA SER A 65 -3.88 6.17 -13.21
C SER A 65 -3.29 4.76 -13.07
N ASN A 66 -2.46 4.33 -14.02
CA ASN A 66 -1.89 2.98 -14.05
C ASN A 66 -0.36 2.97 -13.92
N ALA A 67 0.25 4.10 -13.53
CA ALA A 67 1.69 4.19 -13.44
C ALA A 67 2.27 3.48 -12.22
N LEU A 68 1.48 3.37 -11.16
CA LEU A 68 1.93 2.78 -9.89
C LEU A 68 0.73 2.20 -9.15
N ILE A 69 0.90 0.99 -8.65
CA ILE A 69 -0.08 0.34 -7.76
C ILE A 69 0.65 -0.02 -6.48
N LEU A 70 0.15 0.49 -5.36
CA LEU A 70 0.64 0.12 -4.04
C LEU A 70 -0.15 -1.09 -3.56
N THR A 71 0.43 -2.27 -3.67
CA THR A 71 -0.25 -3.52 -3.34
C THR A 71 0.12 -3.98 -1.94
N LEU A 72 -0.88 -4.06 -1.07
CA LEU A 72 -0.76 -4.53 0.30
C LEU A 72 -1.30 -5.96 0.35
N VAL A 73 -0.43 -6.92 0.61
CA VAL A 73 -0.78 -8.34 0.58
C VAL A 73 -1.27 -8.77 1.95
N THR A 74 -2.41 -9.45 1.96
CA THR A 74 -3.04 -9.94 3.18
C THR A 74 -3.85 -11.21 2.88
N HIS A 75 -4.00 -12.08 3.87
CA HIS A 75 -4.93 -13.21 3.76
C HIS A 75 -6.39 -12.80 4.01
N ASP A 76 -6.64 -11.60 4.54
CA ASP A 76 -7.97 -11.15 4.97
C ASP A 76 -8.42 -9.90 4.20
N VAL A 77 -8.62 -10.06 2.91
CA VAL A 77 -9.10 -8.97 2.04
C VAL A 77 -10.50 -8.51 2.47
N ASP A 78 -11.40 -9.45 2.76
CA ASP A 78 -12.77 -9.12 3.19
C ASP A 78 -12.79 -8.34 4.50
N GLY A 79 -11.96 -8.72 5.45
CA GLY A 79 -11.83 -8.01 6.73
C GLY A 79 -11.35 -6.58 6.53
N TRP A 80 -10.36 -6.38 5.70
CA TRP A 80 -9.88 -5.04 5.36
C TRP A 80 -10.96 -4.22 4.66
N HIS A 81 -11.69 -4.82 3.72
CA HIS A 81 -12.78 -4.12 3.03
C HIS A 81 -13.86 -3.65 4.01
N ARG A 82 -14.32 -4.52 4.92
CA ARG A 82 -15.30 -4.14 5.94
C ARG A 82 -14.78 -3.01 6.84
N TYR A 83 -13.55 -3.15 7.31
CA TYR A 83 -12.89 -2.15 8.15
C TYR A 83 -12.87 -0.78 7.47
N LEU A 84 -12.44 -0.75 6.21
CA LEU A 84 -12.32 0.50 5.44
C LEU A 84 -13.69 1.11 5.13
N ALA A 85 -14.65 0.29 4.76
CA ALA A 85 -16.01 0.75 4.44
C ALA A 85 -16.69 1.35 5.66
N GLU A 86 -16.53 0.73 6.84
CA GLU A 86 -17.10 1.24 8.09
C GLU A 86 -16.49 2.61 8.48
N ARG A 87 -15.30 2.91 8.04
CA ARG A 87 -14.61 4.18 8.32
C ARG A 87 -14.75 5.20 7.20
N GLY A 88 -15.64 4.92 6.23
CA GLY A 88 -15.96 5.87 5.17
C GLY A 88 -14.91 5.98 4.07
N ALA A 89 -13.99 5.04 3.97
CA ALA A 89 -13.03 5.03 2.87
C ALA A 89 -13.74 4.78 1.54
N LEU A 90 -13.31 5.48 0.50
CA LEU A 90 -13.87 5.32 -0.84
C LEU A 90 -13.22 4.12 -1.51
N VAL A 91 -13.95 3.01 -1.54
CA VAL A 91 -13.51 1.79 -2.21
C VAL A 91 -13.89 1.89 -3.68
N GLU A 92 -12.90 1.90 -4.56
CA GLU A 92 -13.12 2.02 -6.01
C GLU A 92 -13.70 0.73 -6.59
N LYS A 93 -13.17 -0.42 -6.15
CA LYS A 93 -13.68 -1.74 -6.53
C LYS A 93 -13.77 -2.63 -5.30
N PRO A 94 -14.96 -3.23 -5.05
CA PRO A 94 -15.10 -4.16 -3.92
C PRO A 94 -14.33 -5.46 -4.16
N PRO A 95 -14.18 -6.31 -3.14
CA PRO A 95 -13.47 -7.57 -3.28
C PRO A 95 -14.04 -8.42 -4.41
N GLN A 96 -13.14 -8.93 -5.26
CA GLN A 96 -13.48 -9.70 -6.43
C GLN A 96 -12.36 -10.68 -6.77
N TYR A 97 -12.74 -11.88 -7.18
CA TYR A 97 -11.80 -12.85 -7.70
C TYR A 97 -11.42 -12.50 -9.14
N ASN A 98 -10.11 -12.53 -9.44
CA ASN A 98 -9.59 -12.33 -10.77
C ASN A 98 -8.97 -13.65 -11.26
N PRO A 99 -9.60 -14.36 -12.22
CA PRO A 99 -9.11 -15.65 -12.69
C PRO A 99 -7.85 -15.53 -13.55
N VAL A 100 -7.60 -14.37 -14.15
CA VAL A 100 -6.41 -14.18 -15.00
C VAL A 100 -5.14 -14.33 -14.17
N TYR A 101 -5.13 -13.76 -12.98
CA TYR A 101 -3.96 -13.79 -12.09
C TYR A 101 -4.14 -14.70 -10.88
N ASN A 102 -5.32 -15.30 -10.73
CA ASN A 102 -5.66 -16.14 -9.58
C ASN A 102 -5.43 -15.41 -8.26
N ILE A 103 -6.09 -14.26 -8.13
CA ILE A 103 -5.99 -13.39 -6.96
C ILE A 103 -7.39 -12.98 -6.50
N TYR A 104 -7.50 -12.63 -5.21
CA TYR A 104 -8.68 -12.02 -4.62
C TYR A 104 -8.28 -10.65 -4.10
N HIS A 105 -8.96 -9.58 -4.55
CA HIS A 105 -8.48 -8.24 -4.29
C HIS A 105 -9.59 -7.20 -4.33
N CYS A 106 -9.29 -6.04 -3.73
CA CYS A 106 -10.10 -4.83 -3.88
C CYS A 106 -9.17 -3.63 -4.09
N PHE A 107 -9.75 -2.52 -4.56
CA PHE A 107 -9.00 -1.29 -4.85
C PHE A 107 -9.60 -0.10 -4.13
N LEU A 108 -8.73 0.79 -3.66
CA LEU A 108 -9.12 2.10 -3.16
C LEU A 108 -8.10 3.16 -3.64
N ARG A 109 -8.47 4.42 -3.48
CA ARG A 109 -7.56 5.53 -3.80
C ARG A 109 -7.12 6.20 -2.50
N ASP A 110 -5.85 6.58 -2.46
CA ASP A 110 -5.34 7.41 -1.38
C ASP A 110 -5.72 8.88 -1.61
N PRO A 111 -5.45 9.80 -0.66
CA PRO A 111 -5.84 11.21 -0.81
C PRO A 111 -5.28 11.92 -2.03
N ASP A 112 -4.14 11.47 -2.58
CA ASP A 112 -3.52 12.04 -3.76
C ASP A 112 -3.92 11.34 -5.06
N GLY A 113 -4.73 10.27 -4.97
CA GLY A 113 -5.17 9.51 -6.13
C GLY A 113 -4.32 8.30 -6.47
N TYR A 114 -3.34 7.97 -5.65
CA TYR A 114 -2.58 6.73 -5.84
C TYR A 114 -3.49 5.52 -5.67
N LEU A 115 -3.35 4.56 -6.58
CA LEU A 115 -4.10 3.32 -6.51
C LEU A 115 -3.49 2.42 -5.44
N VAL A 116 -4.33 2.02 -4.48
CA VAL A 116 -3.96 1.07 -3.42
C VAL A 116 -4.77 -0.20 -3.62
N GLU A 117 -4.08 -1.32 -3.68
CA GLU A 117 -4.69 -2.64 -3.85
C GLU A 117 -4.49 -3.46 -2.57
N ILE A 118 -5.58 -4.04 -2.08
CA ILE A 118 -5.54 -5.02 -0.98
C ILE A 118 -5.74 -6.38 -1.64
N GLN A 119 -4.76 -7.28 -1.50
CA GLN A 119 -4.71 -8.47 -2.36
C GLN A 119 -4.26 -9.71 -1.60
N ARG A 120 -4.88 -10.82 -1.96
CA ARG A 120 -4.43 -12.16 -1.59
C ARG A 120 -4.07 -12.93 -2.85
N PHE A 121 -2.87 -13.51 -2.87
CA PHE A 121 -2.48 -14.46 -3.92
C PHE A 121 -3.04 -15.83 -3.59
N LEU A 122 -3.75 -16.43 -4.55
CA LEU A 122 -4.34 -17.76 -4.38
C LEU A 122 -3.49 -18.85 -5.02
N ASP A 123 -2.50 -18.46 -5.81
CA ASP A 123 -1.58 -19.40 -6.44
C ASP A 123 -0.72 -20.07 -5.35
N PRO A 124 -0.72 -21.42 -5.26
CA PRO A 124 0.11 -22.10 -4.25
C PRO A 124 1.61 -21.87 -4.42
N ALA A 125 2.05 -21.45 -5.61
CA ALA A 125 3.47 -21.14 -5.86
C ALA A 125 3.90 -19.78 -5.30
N TRP A 126 2.96 -18.92 -4.88
CA TRP A 126 3.33 -17.64 -4.31
C TRP A 126 4.02 -17.83 -2.95
N PRO A 127 5.21 -17.23 -2.73
CA PRO A 127 5.91 -17.39 -1.46
C PRO A 127 5.14 -16.72 -0.32
N VAL A 128 5.02 -17.44 0.80
CA VAL A 128 4.38 -16.93 2.03
C VAL A 128 5.41 -16.14 2.81
N GLY A 129 5.08 -14.91 3.20
CA GLY A 129 5.92 -14.10 4.04
C GLY A 129 6.01 -14.66 5.46
N ALA A 130 7.09 -14.30 6.17
CA ALA A 130 7.32 -14.79 7.55
C ALA A 130 6.14 -14.49 8.48
N ALA A 131 5.50 -13.32 8.31
CA ALA A 131 4.34 -12.92 9.13
C ALA A 131 3.05 -13.64 8.75
N GLY A 132 2.98 -14.26 7.57
CA GLY A 132 1.80 -14.99 7.09
C GLY A 132 1.78 -16.46 7.46
N GLN A 133 2.76 -16.92 8.19
CA GLN A 133 2.85 -18.31 8.60
C GLN A 133 2.12 -18.58 9.91
#